data_242aa5b6562057fa4730204c63d890b7
#
_entry.id   242aa5b6562057fa4730204c63d890b7
#
_cell.length_a   1.000
_cell.length_b   1.000
_cell.length_c   1.000
_cell.angle_alpha   90.00
_cell.angle_beta   90.00
_cell.angle_gamma   90.00
#
_symmetry.space_group_name_H-M   'P 1'
#
loop_
_entity.id
_entity.type
_entity.pdbx_description
1 polymer ?
#
loop_
_entity_poly.entity_id
_entity_poly.type
_entity_poly.pdbx_seq_one_letter_code
_entity_poly.pdbx_strand_id
1 'polypeptide(L)'
;VKEFISTIQEKALGQDVLKSLTPGQQVVKIVKDELVELLGGTESKINFSPNPPTIIMLVGLQGSGKTTTAGKLANLLRKQGKKPLLVACDVYRPAAIKQLQVVGGQLGIPVFANENSKDVVHIAKQALNIANSKLNDVVILDTAGRLHIDEELMNELKNVKANVHPHEILLVVDSMTGQDAVNVAESFNEALGIDGVVLTKLDGDTRGGAALSVKKVTGKPIKFAGTGEKLSELEVFHPDRMASRILGMGDVLSIIEKAEESFDQEEAEKLTKQLTKKEFDLNDYLAQLRQVKKMGSFSSLLKLVPGMADIKNLKVDEKEFVRIEALICSMTDKERRNPKILNASRRIRIAKGSGTSVQEINKFMKSFEMTQKMMKKMKDSKSMKKMMSQMKNMDPKDLKKMM
;
A
#
# COMPACT_ATOMS: atom_id res chain seq x y z
N VAL A 1 3.17 -27.10 -9.01
CA VAL A 1 3.25 -26.59 -10.39
C VAL A 1 2.57 -27.54 -11.38
N LYS A 2 2.92 -28.84 -11.41
CA LYS A 2 2.31 -29.81 -12.37
C LYS A 2 0.80 -29.87 -12.22
N GLU A 3 0.28 -30.02 -11.01
CA GLU A 3 -1.16 -30.03 -10.70
C GLU A 3 -1.88 -28.76 -11.20
N PHE A 4 -1.32 -27.60 -10.92
CA PHE A 4 -1.82 -26.32 -11.39
C PHE A 4 -1.91 -26.22 -12.93
N ILE A 5 -0.84 -26.67 -13.60
CA ILE A 5 -0.82 -26.70 -15.09
C ILE A 5 -1.89 -27.67 -15.63
N SER A 6 -2.04 -28.85 -15.01
CA SER A 6 -3.06 -29.83 -15.41
C SER A 6 -4.47 -29.26 -15.30
N THR A 7 -4.78 -28.61 -14.17
CA THR A 7 -6.10 -27.97 -13.95
C THR A 7 -6.38 -26.88 -14.98
N ILE A 8 -5.37 -26.05 -15.28
CA ILE A 8 -5.52 -25.01 -16.33
C ILE A 8 -5.74 -25.64 -17.70
N GLN A 9 -4.98 -26.69 -18.04
CA GLN A 9 -5.13 -27.38 -19.33
C GLN A 9 -6.52 -27.98 -19.48
N GLU A 10 -7.05 -28.64 -18.48
CA GLU A 10 -8.41 -29.21 -18.49
C GLU A 10 -9.46 -28.11 -18.72
N LYS A 11 -9.38 -27.02 -17.97
CA LYS A 11 -10.32 -25.88 -18.11
C LYS A 11 -10.16 -25.17 -19.44
N ALA A 12 -8.93 -25.01 -19.96
CA ALA A 12 -8.65 -24.33 -21.21
C ALA A 12 -9.07 -25.14 -22.46
N LEU A 13 -9.08 -26.46 -22.37
CA LEU A 13 -9.55 -27.35 -23.44
C LEU A 13 -11.07 -27.53 -23.46
N GLY A 14 -11.80 -26.92 -22.54
CA GLY A 14 -13.25 -26.94 -22.49
C GLY A 14 -13.88 -26.36 -23.74
N GLN A 15 -15.04 -26.91 -24.17
CA GLN A 15 -15.74 -26.50 -25.39
C GLN A 15 -16.10 -25.00 -25.40
N ASP A 16 -16.35 -24.40 -24.23
CA ASP A 16 -16.72 -22.99 -24.11
C ASP A 16 -15.55 -22.06 -24.47
N VAL A 17 -14.33 -22.45 -24.15
CA VAL A 17 -13.12 -21.70 -24.50
C VAL A 17 -12.83 -21.82 -26.00
N LEU A 18 -12.94 -23.03 -26.57
CA LEU A 18 -12.67 -23.29 -27.97
C LEU A 18 -13.69 -22.62 -28.90
N LYS A 19 -14.91 -22.40 -28.42
CA LYS A 19 -15.98 -21.71 -29.17
C LYS A 19 -16.00 -20.21 -28.93
N SER A 20 -15.18 -19.68 -28.04
CA SER A 20 -15.11 -18.25 -27.73
C SER A 20 -14.51 -17.45 -28.89
N LEU A 21 -15.02 -16.23 -29.10
CA LEU A 21 -14.45 -15.26 -30.04
C LEU A 21 -13.05 -14.74 -29.60
N THR A 22 -12.71 -14.92 -28.32
CA THR A 22 -11.43 -14.47 -27.71
C THR A 22 -10.80 -15.57 -26.86
N PRO A 23 -10.35 -16.72 -27.45
CA PRO A 23 -9.83 -17.84 -26.68
C PRO A 23 -8.65 -17.47 -25.79
N GLY A 24 -7.72 -16.64 -26.26
CA GLY A 24 -6.57 -16.20 -25.48
C GLY A 24 -6.95 -15.42 -24.22
N GLN A 25 -7.98 -14.56 -24.28
CA GLN A 25 -8.47 -13.84 -23.10
C GLN A 25 -9.15 -14.77 -22.10
N GLN A 26 -9.86 -15.78 -22.58
CA GLN A 26 -10.47 -16.79 -21.72
C GLN A 26 -9.42 -17.60 -20.97
N VAL A 27 -8.34 -18.01 -21.65
CA VAL A 27 -7.22 -18.71 -20.99
C VAL A 27 -6.58 -17.82 -19.90
N VAL A 28 -6.33 -16.54 -20.17
CA VAL A 28 -5.79 -15.62 -19.17
C VAL A 28 -6.73 -15.50 -17.96
N LYS A 29 -8.04 -15.44 -18.20
CA LYS A 29 -9.03 -15.41 -17.13
C LYS A 29 -8.98 -16.69 -16.29
N ILE A 30 -8.95 -17.88 -16.92
CA ILE A 30 -8.84 -19.16 -16.23
C ILE A 30 -7.58 -19.21 -15.36
N VAL A 31 -6.42 -18.79 -15.89
CA VAL A 31 -5.17 -18.73 -15.13
C VAL A 31 -5.29 -17.79 -13.94
N LYS A 32 -5.93 -16.62 -14.11
CA LYS A 32 -6.17 -15.69 -13.02
C LYS A 32 -7.04 -16.29 -11.93
N ASP A 33 -8.16 -16.88 -12.31
CA ASP A 33 -9.13 -17.46 -11.37
C ASP A 33 -8.50 -18.61 -10.58
N GLU A 34 -7.69 -19.47 -11.22
CA GLU A 34 -6.92 -20.52 -10.54
C GLU A 34 -5.85 -19.96 -9.58
N LEU A 35 -5.16 -18.86 -9.95
CA LEU A 35 -4.21 -18.20 -9.06
C LEU A 35 -4.92 -17.62 -7.83
N VAL A 36 -6.10 -17.01 -8.02
CA VAL A 36 -6.91 -16.48 -6.90
C VAL A 36 -7.29 -17.61 -5.95
N GLU A 37 -7.74 -18.74 -6.47
CA GLU A 37 -8.11 -19.92 -5.67
C GLU A 37 -6.91 -20.47 -4.89
N LEU A 38 -5.75 -20.61 -5.53
CA LEU A 38 -4.51 -21.03 -4.88
C LEU A 38 -4.06 -20.08 -3.76
N LEU A 39 -4.29 -18.79 -3.92
CA LEU A 39 -3.96 -17.76 -2.92
C LEU A 39 -4.97 -17.68 -1.77
N GLY A 40 -6.09 -18.40 -1.86
CA GLY A 40 -7.08 -18.51 -0.80
C GLY A 40 -8.47 -17.98 -1.12
N GLY A 41 -8.71 -17.60 -2.37
CA GLY A 41 -10.02 -17.18 -2.89
C GLY A 41 -10.41 -15.76 -2.44
N THR A 42 -10.60 -15.56 -1.15
CA THR A 42 -11.02 -14.29 -0.55
C THR A 42 -10.04 -13.79 0.50
N GLU A 43 -10.20 -12.53 0.90
CA GLU A 43 -9.45 -11.95 2.02
C GLU A 43 -9.73 -12.68 3.34
N SER A 44 -8.70 -12.80 4.18
CA SER A 44 -8.83 -13.40 5.51
C SER A 44 -8.62 -12.33 6.58
N LYS A 45 -9.60 -12.15 7.45
CA LYS A 45 -9.58 -11.16 8.53
C LYS A 45 -8.97 -11.73 9.81
N ILE A 46 -8.61 -10.83 10.73
CA ILE A 46 -8.27 -11.21 12.11
C ILE A 46 -9.52 -11.71 12.82
N ASN A 47 -9.37 -12.81 13.56
CA ASN A 47 -10.42 -13.31 14.46
C ASN A 47 -10.35 -12.53 15.78
N PHE A 48 -11.20 -11.53 15.90
CA PHE A 48 -11.28 -10.76 17.14
C PHE A 48 -12.02 -11.56 18.22
N SER A 49 -11.44 -11.54 19.43
CA SER A 49 -12.11 -12.11 20.60
C SER A 49 -13.40 -11.35 20.90
N PRO A 50 -14.50 -12.06 21.21
CA PRO A 50 -15.71 -11.41 21.71
C PRO A 50 -15.48 -10.74 23.08
N ASN A 51 -14.48 -11.21 23.84
CA ASN A 51 -14.07 -10.64 25.12
C ASN A 51 -12.70 -10.02 24.99
N PRO A 52 -12.58 -8.69 24.89
CA PRO A 52 -11.27 -8.01 24.81
C PRO A 52 -10.37 -8.30 26.02
N PRO A 53 -9.05 -8.26 25.84
CA PRO A 53 -8.33 -7.94 24.61
C PRO A 53 -8.16 -9.13 23.67
N THR A 54 -8.18 -8.87 22.35
CA THR A 54 -7.70 -9.84 21.37
C THR A 54 -6.18 -9.91 21.44
N ILE A 55 -5.62 -11.11 21.60
CA ILE A 55 -4.18 -11.33 21.72
C ILE A 55 -3.65 -11.81 20.38
N ILE A 56 -2.73 -11.06 19.79
CA ILE A 56 -2.06 -11.38 18.53
C ILE A 56 -0.58 -11.63 18.82
N MET A 57 -0.08 -12.79 18.48
CA MET A 57 1.31 -13.17 18.66
C MET A 57 2.03 -13.17 17.31
N LEU A 58 3.04 -12.33 17.16
CA LEU A 58 3.87 -12.30 15.95
C LEU A 58 5.06 -13.22 16.12
N VAL A 59 5.23 -14.16 15.20
CA VAL A 59 6.33 -15.13 15.19
C VAL A 59 7.11 -15.06 13.87
N GLY A 60 8.34 -15.58 13.84
CA GLY A 60 9.17 -15.63 12.64
C GLY A 60 10.66 -15.41 12.92
N LEU A 61 11.48 -15.54 11.91
CA LEU A 61 12.94 -15.42 12.04
C LEU A 61 13.39 -13.96 12.30
N GLN A 62 14.62 -13.79 12.72
CA GLN A 62 15.28 -12.50 12.83
C GLN A 62 15.37 -11.85 11.44
N GLY A 63 15.08 -10.55 11.36
CA GLY A 63 15.11 -9.81 10.10
C GLY A 63 13.86 -9.96 9.22
N SER A 64 12.89 -10.82 9.59
CA SER A 64 11.62 -10.95 8.85
C SER A 64 10.72 -9.72 8.95
N GLY A 65 11.00 -8.78 9.86
CA GLY A 65 10.23 -7.55 10.01
C GLY A 65 9.14 -7.57 11.08
N LYS A 66 9.21 -8.47 12.09
CA LYS A 66 8.21 -8.59 13.16
C LYS A 66 7.94 -7.28 13.88
N THR A 67 8.97 -6.64 14.42
CA THR A 67 8.84 -5.38 15.18
C THR A 67 8.21 -4.26 14.33
N THR A 68 8.61 -4.14 13.08
CA THR A 68 8.01 -3.18 12.14
C THR A 68 6.57 -3.56 11.83
N THR A 69 6.28 -4.85 11.65
CA THR A 69 4.92 -5.37 11.42
C THR A 69 4.03 -5.15 12.64
N ALA A 70 4.54 -5.30 13.87
CA ALA A 70 3.81 -5.00 15.09
C ALA A 70 3.30 -3.54 15.07
N GLY A 71 4.17 -2.60 14.75
CA GLY A 71 3.81 -1.19 14.62
C GLY A 71 2.83 -0.91 13.49
N LYS A 72 3.08 -1.48 12.32
CA LYS A 72 2.18 -1.32 11.15
C LYS A 72 0.79 -1.88 11.40
N LEU A 73 0.71 -3.08 11.99
CA LEU A 73 -0.54 -3.73 12.34
C LEU A 73 -1.30 -2.93 13.40
N ALA A 74 -0.61 -2.47 14.45
CA ALA A 74 -1.20 -1.62 15.47
C ALA A 74 -1.74 -0.31 14.87
N ASN A 75 -1.02 0.31 13.94
CA ASN A 75 -1.49 1.50 13.24
C ASN A 75 -2.74 1.24 12.37
N LEU A 76 -2.76 0.11 11.65
CA LEU A 76 -3.91 -0.31 10.85
C LEU A 76 -5.14 -0.52 11.73
N LEU A 77 -4.98 -1.24 12.85
CA LEU A 77 -6.07 -1.53 13.80
C LEU A 77 -6.56 -0.25 14.50
N ARG A 78 -5.66 0.68 14.82
CA ARG A 78 -6.05 1.98 15.39
C ARG A 78 -6.89 2.81 14.41
N LYS A 79 -6.56 2.80 13.12
CA LYS A 79 -7.38 3.43 12.07
C LYS A 79 -8.79 2.83 11.99
N GLN A 80 -8.91 1.54 12.34
CA GLN A 80 -10.21 0.84 12.43
C GLN A 80 -10.93 1.08 13.77
N GLY A 81 -10.46 2.01 14.60
CA GLY A 81 -11.07 2.38 15.89
C GLY A 81 -10.69 1.47 17.05
N LYS A 82 -9.72 0.56 16.89
CA LYS A 82 -9.21 -0.29 17.98
C LYS A 82 -8.17 0.44 18.83
N LYS A 83 -8.00 -0.01 20.07
CA LYS A 83 -7.03 0.50 21.04
C LYS A 83 -5.90 -0.52 21.27
N PRO A 84 -4.88 -0.60 20.40
CA PRO A 84 -3.83 -1.59 20.52
C PRO A 84 -2.83 -1.23 21.62
N LEU A 85 -2.27 -2.27 22.26
CA LEU A 85 -1.09 -2.24 23.11
C LEU A 85 0.00 -3.09 22.46
N LEU A 86 1.18 -2.53 22.26
CA LEU A 86 2.37 -3.26 21.82
C LEU A 86 3.11 -3.81 23.02
N VAL A 87 3.62 -5.04 22.92
CA VAL A 87 4.35 -5.72 24.00
C VAL A 87 5.70 -6.21 23.50
N ALA A 88 6.78 -5.73 24.15
CA ALA A 88 8.14 -6.14 23.81
C ALA A 88 8.47 -7.49 24.48
N CYS A 89 8.39 -8.55 23.69
CA CYS A 89 8.72 -9.92 24.09
C CYS A 89 10.08 -10.40 23.55
N ASP A 90 10.82 -9.61 22.78
CA ASP A 90 12.21 -9.89 22.39
C ASP A 90 13.16 -9.39 23.48
N VAL A 91 13.23 -10.14 24.58
CA VAL A 91 13.99 -9.77 25.80
C VAL A 91 15.49 -9.99 25.68
N TYR A 92 15.93 -10.72 24.65
CA TYR A 92 17.35 -11.03 24.42
C TYR A 92 18.09 -9.91 23.72
N ARG A 93 17.35 -9.00 23.08
CA ARG A 93 17.92 -7.88 22.30
C ARG A 93 17.39 -6.54 22.80
N PRO A 94 18.14 -5.83 23.66
CA PRO A 94 17.74 -4.52 24.17
C PRO A 94 17.43 -3.51 23.06
N ALA A 95 18.11 -3.62 21.91
CA ALA A 95 17.85 -2.79 20.75
C ALA A 95 16.44 -3.03 20.17
N ALA A 96 15.90 -4.26 20.21
CA ALA A 96 14.56 -4.56 19.72
C ALA A 96 13.48 -3.93 20.60
N ILE A 97 13.67 -3.95 21.93
CA ILE A 97 12.76 -3.26 22.87
C ILE A 97 12.72 -1.76 22.55
N LYS A 98 13.90 -1.13 22.44
CA LYS A 98 14.00 0.30 22.08
C LYS A 98 13.37 0.60 20.71
N GLN A 99 13.58 -0.28 19.75
CA GLN A 99 12.98 -0.14 18.41
C GLN A 99 11.45 -0.15 18.50
N LEU A 100 10.86 -1.09 19.24
CA LEU A 100 9.40 -1.14 19.41
C LEU A 100 8.88 0.11 20.14
N GLN A 101 9.60 0.61 21.15
CA GLN A 101 9.25 1.84 21.85
C GLN A 101 9.28 3.06 20.92
N VAL A 102 10.30 3.17 20.05
CA VAL A 102 10.38 4.25 19.04
C VAL A 102 9.22 4.16 18.06
N VAL A 103 8.92 2.97 17.55
CA VAL A 103 7.80 2.74 16.63
C VAL A 103 6.45 3.10 17.29
N GLY A 104 6.23 2.65 18.51
CA GLY A 104 5.04 3.01 19.28
C GLY A 104 4.93 4.51 19.54
N GLY A 105 6.04 5.15 19.91
CA GLY A 105 6.10 6.61 20.12
C GLY A 105 5.76 7.41 18.86
N GLN A 106 6.30 7.03 17.70
CA GLN A 106 5.99 7.65 16.40
C GLN A 106 4.50 7.55 16.05
N LEU A 107 3.86 6.46 16.45
CA LEU A 107 2.46 6.22 16.18
C LEU A 107 1.53 6.72 17.30
N GLY A 108 2.05 7.14 18.46
CA GLY A 108 1.22 7.44 19.63
C GLY A 108 0.48 6.21 20.17
N ILE A 109 1.07 5.01 20.02
CA ILE A 109 0.54 3.73 20.50
C ILE A 109 1.33 3.31 21.74
N PRO A 110 0.67 2.93 22.86
CA PRO A 110 1.36 2.51 24.07
C PRO A 110 2.16 1.23 23.85
N VAL A 111 3.36 1.19 24.44
CA VAL A 111 4.24 0.02 24.43
C VAL A 111 4.49 -0.41 25.88
N PHE A 112 4.30 -1.68 26.15
CA PHE A 112 4.69 -2.31 27.40
C PHE A 112 6.01 -3.06 27.23
N ALA A 113 6.95 -2.79 28.09
CA ALA A 113 8.23 -3.50 28.19
C ALA A 113 8.60 -3.67 29.65
N ASN A 114 9.20 -4.80 30.00
CA ASN A 114 9.79 -5.05 31.31
C ASN A 114 11.25 -5.49 31.11
N GLU A 115 12.17 -4.52 31.21
CA GLU A 115 13.60 -4.75 30.99
C GLU A 115 14.27 -5.55 32.12
N ASN A 116 13.59 -5.69 33.27
CA ASN A 116 14.11 -6.41 34.44
C ASN A 116 13.80 -7.90 34.44
N SER A 117 12.97 -8.36 33.47
CA SER A 117 12.59 -9.77 33.38
C SER A 117 12.99 -10.36 32.03
N LYS A 118 13.47 -11.60 32.04
CA LYS A 118 13.67 -12.41 30.84
C LYS A 118 12.57 -13.45 30.64
N ASP A 119 11.60 -13.53 31.54
CA ASP A 119 10.47 -14.42 31.43
C ASP A 119 9.39 -13.79 30.53
N VAL A 120 9.37 -14.23 29.29
CA VAL A 120 8.44 -13.75 28.24
C VAL A 120 6.98 -14.03 28.62
N VAL A 121 6.69 -15.15 29.27
CA VAL A 121 5.34 -15.50 29.73
C VAL A 121 4.87 -14.52 30.80
N HIS A 122 5.74 -14.23 31.77
CA HIS A 122 5.46 -13.26 32.81
C HIS A 122 5.21 -11.86 32.25
N ILE A 123 6.03 -11.42 31.31
CA ILE A 123 5.88 -10.12 30.62
C ILE A 123 4.53 -10.07 29.89
N ALA A 124 4.19 -11.09 29.13
CA ALA A 124 2.93 -11.15 28.43
C ALA A 124 1.72 -11.11 29.38
N LYS A 125 1.75 -11.87 30.47
CA LYS A 125 0.68 -11.83 31.50
C LYS A 125 0.55 -10.46 32.17
N GLN A 126 1.65 -9.80 32.50
CA GLN A 126 1.62 -8.43 33.01
C GLN A 126 1.00 -7.45 32.00
N ALA A 127 1.36 -7.59 30.72
CA ALA A 127 0.81 -6.76 29.65
C ALA A 127 -0.70 -6.95 29.51
N LEU A 128 -1.22 -8.16 29.66
CA LEU A 128 -2.67 -8.44 29.64
C LEU A 128 -3.39 -7.77 30.80
N ASN A 129 -2.82 -7.80 32.00
CA ASN A 129 -3.40 -7.10 33.16
C ASN A 129 -3.46 -5.58 32.91
N ILE A 130 -2.42 -5.01 32.31
CA ILE A 130 -2.38 -3.59 31.95
C ILE A 130 -3.40 -3.29 30.85
N ALA A 131 -3.50 -4.15 29.82
CA ALA A 131 -4.45 -3.97 28.75
C ALA A 131 -5.90 -3.96 29.28
N ASN A 132 -6.23 -4.85 30.21
CA ASN A 132 -7.55 -4.88 30.86
C ASN A 132 -7.80 -3.61 31.66
N SER A 133 -6.83 -3.15 32.46
CA SER A 133 -6.97 -1.94 33.27
C SER A 133 -7.09 -0.65 32.44
N LYS A 134 -6.43 -0.60 31.29
CA LYS A 134 -6.44 0.56 30.36
C LYS A 134 -7.50 0.45 29.27
N LEU A 135 -8.31 -0.60 29.28
CA LEU A 135 -9.34 -0.87 28.25
C LEU A 135 -8.74 -0.90 26.83
N ASN A 136 -7.57 -1.51 26.69
CA ASN A 136 -7.05 -1.86 25.38
C ASN A 136 -7.81 -3.08 24.86
N ASP A 137 -8.22 -3.04 23.60
CA ASP A 137 -9.01 -4.12 22.98
C ASP A 137 -8.17 -5.08 22.14
N VAL A 138 -6.91 -4.72 21.88
CA VAL A 138 -5.94 -5.57 21.17
C VAL A 138 -4.58 -5.51 21.86
N VAL A 139 -3.95 -6.66 22.02
CA VAL A 139 -2.56 -6.81 22.49
C VAL A 139 -1.74 -7.51 21.42
N ILE A 140 -0.63 -6.89 21.02
CA ILE A 140 0.27 -7.43 19.99
C ILE A 140 1.60 -7.78 20.66
N LEU A 141 1.92 -9.07 20.70
CA LEU A 141 3.17 -9.59 21.25
C LEU A 141 4.23 -9.64 20.15
N ASP A 142 5.26 -8.79 20.24
CA ASP A 142 6.43 -8.83 19.36
C ASP A 142 7.46 -9.79 19.95
N THR A 143 7.46 -11.05 19.49
CA THR A 143 8.31 -12.09 20.05
C THR A 143 9.73 -12.06 19.49
N ALA A 144 10.65 -12.70 20.21
CA ALA A 144 12.02 -12.88 19.74
C ALA A 144 12.05 -13.61 18.37
N GLY A 145 13.10 -13.33 17.61
CA GLY A 145 13.44 -14.10 16.42
C GLY A 145 14.93 -14.44 16.45
N ARG A 146 15.26 -15.66 16.08
CA ARG A 146 16.63 -16.11 15.88
C ARG A 146 16.97 -16.21 14.41
N LEU A 147 18.24 -16.31 14.07
CA LEU A 147 18.72 -16.43 12.69
C LEU A 147 18.25 -17.74 12.04
N HIS A 148 18.12 -18.79 12.85
CA HIS A 148 17.69 -20.11 12.44
C HIS A 148 16.60 -20.63 13.37
N ILE A 149 15.83 -21.59 12.90
CA ILE A 149 14.87 -22.32 13.73
C ILE A 149 15.67 -23.28 14.62
N ASP A 150 15.56 -23.11 15.92
CA ASP A 150 16.11 -23.99 16.92
C ASP A 150 15.05 -24.40 17.95
N GLU A 151 15.35 -25.48 18.68
CA GLU A 151 14.40 -26.04 19.65
C GLU A 151 14.11 -25.05 20.80
N GLU A 152 15.09 -24.23 21.19
CA GLU A 152 14.93 -23.28 22.29
C GLU A 152 13.91 -22.19 21.92
N LEU A 153 14.02 -21.62 20.72
CA LEU A 153 13.03 -20.66 20.21
C LEU A 153 11.63 -21.28 20.13
N MET A 154 11.53 -22.49 19.57
CA MET A 154 10.25 -23.15 19.44
C MET A 154 9.62 -23.50 20.76
N ASN A 155 10.40 -23.93 21.75
CA ASN A 155 9.93 -24.22 23.08
C ASN A 155 9.47 -22.95 23.83
N GLU A 156 10.19 -21.84 23.69
CA GLU A 156 9.77 -20.53 24.22
C GLU A 156 8.42 -20.11 23.63
N LEU A 157 8.27 -20.17 22.32
CA LEU A 157 7.03 -19.78 21.65
C LEU A 157 5.85 -20.71 22.00
N LYS A 158 6.10 -22.02 22.12
CA LYS A 158 5.09 -22.99 22.60
C LYS A 158 4.68 -22.68 24.06
N ASN A 159 5.63 -22.32 24.91
CA ASN A 159 5.36 -21.95 26.29
C ASN A 159 4.52 -20.66 26.38
N VAL A 160 4.85 -19.64 25.59
CA VAL A 160 4.02 -18.43 25.48
C VAL A 160 2.61 -18.78 25.00
N LYS A 161 2.48 -19.56 23.92
CA LYS A 161 1.18 -20.01 23.40
C LYS A 161 0.35 -20.70 24.46
N ALA A 162 0.94 -21.65 25.19
CA ALA A 162 0.26 -22.47 26.21
C ALA A 162 -0.22 -21.64 27.41
N ASN A 163 0.47 -20.55 27.76
CA ASN A 163 0.17 -19.75 28.93
C ASN A 163 -0.64 -18.49 28.67
N VAL A 164 -0.58 -17.95 27.44
CA VAL A 164 -1.19 -16.66 27.06
C VAL A 164 -2.44 -16.87 26.20
N HIS A 165 -2.56 -18.04 25.55
CA HIS A 165 -3.66 -18.42 24.66
C HIS A 165 -3.96 -17.34 23.60
N PRO A 166 -3.00 -17.02 22.69
CA PRO A 166 -3.23 -16.04 21.66
C PRO A 166 -4.41 -16.44 20.77
N HIS A 167 -5.23 -15.45 20.39
CA HIS A 167 -6.35 -15.64 19.47
C HIS A 167 -5.87 -15.73 18.02
N GLU A 168 -4.72 -15.15 17.73
CA GLU A 168 -4.06 -15.15 16.43
C GLU A 168 -2.55 -15.32 16.59
N ILE A 169 -2.00 -16.32 15.93
CA ILE A 169 -0.56 -16.51 15.75
C ILE A 169 -0.24 -16.18 14.30
N LEU A 170 0.40 -15.03 14.08
CA LEU A 170 0.75 -14.55 12.75
C LEU A 170 2.23 -14.75 12.49
N LEU A 171 2.53 -15.56 11.48
CA LEU A 171 3.90 -15.76 11.02
C LEU A 171 4.29 -14.61 10.09
N VAL A 172 5.36 -13.91 10.45
CA VAL A 172 5.95 -12.83 9.64
C VAL A 172 7.10 -13.38 8.82
N VAL A 173 6.95 -13.34 7.50
CA VAL A 173 7.90 -13.90 6.54
C VAL A 173 8.36 -12.84 5.55
N ASP A 174 9.66 -12.79 5.30
CA ASP A 174 10.25 -11.96 4.25
C ASP A 174 10.03 -12.62 2.89
N SER A 175 9.28 -11.97 1.99
CA SER A 175 8.97 -12.50 0.66
C SER A 175 10.20 -12.64 -0.24
N MET A 176 11.30 -11.95 0.08
CA MET A 176 12.52 -11.97 -0.72
C MET A 176 13.42 -13.18 -0.42
N THR A 177 13.15 -13.94 0.65
CA THR A 177 13.99 -15.09 1.04
C THR A 177 13.74 -16.35 0.20
N GLY A 178 12.81 -16.29 -0.76
CA GLY A 178 12.59 -17.38 -1.72
C GLY A 178 12.14 -18.69 -1.06
N GLN A 179 12.87 -19.77 -1.34
CA GLN A 179 12.52 -21.11 -0.81
C GLN A 179 12.65 -21.20 0.71
N ASP A 180 13.54 -20.44 1.33
CA ASP A 180 13.70 -20.42 2.79
C ASP A 180 12.43 -19.93 3.49
N ALA A 181 11.69 -19.02 2.88
CA ALA A 181 10.38 -18.59 3.37
C ALA A 181 9.40 -19.75 3.54
N VAL A 182 9.46 -20.73 2.63
CA VAL A 182 8.57 -21.89 2.62
C VAL A 182 8.94 -22.86 3.75
N ASN A 183 10.24 -23.18 3.88
CA ASN A 183 10.73 -24.07 4.93
C ASN A 183 10.44 -23.49 6.33
N VAL A 184 10.64 -22.18 6.49
CA VAL A 184 10.31 -21.48 7.74
C VAL A 184 8.82 -21.56 8.03
N ALA A 185 7.98 -21.33 7.03
CA ALA A 185 6.53 -21.33 7.20
C ALA A 185 6.00 -22.73 7.59
N GLU A 186 6.54 -23.77 6.97
CA GLU A 186 6.22 -25.15 7.30
C GLU A 186 6.59 -25.48 8.76
N SER A 187 7.83 -25.22 9.16
CA SER A 187 8.33 -25.53 10.50
C SER A 187 7.55 -24.78 11.60
N PHE A 188 7.25 -23.47 11.40
CA PHE A 188 6.45 -22.72 12.36
C PHE A 188 5.01 -23.22 12.42
N ASN A 189 4.42 -23.61 11.27
CA ASN A 189 3.07 -24.14 11.24
C ASN A 189 2.97 -25.50 11.95
N GLU A 190 3.92 -26.39 11.74
CA GLU A 190 3.98 -27.70 12.43
C GLU A 190 4.17 -27.53 13.93
N ALA A 191 5.09 -26.64 14.35
CA ALA A 191 5.42 -26.48 15.75
C ALA A 191 4.35 -25.72 16.55
N LEU A 192 3.72 -24.71 15.96
CA LEU A 192 2.84 -23.77 16.67
C LEU A 192 1.40 -23.83 16.18
N GLY A 193 1.13 -24.30 14.94
CA GLY A 193 -0.20 -24.19 14.34
C GLY A 193 -0.56 -22.71 14.16
N ILE A 194 0.08 -22.05 13.19
CA ILE A 194 -0.16 -20.63 12.90
C ILE A 194 -1.60 -20.40 12.37
N ASP A 195 -2.15 -19.21 12.56
CA ASP A 195 -3.50 -18.85 12.09
C ASP A 195 -3.47 -18.04 10.80
N GLY A 196 -2.33 -17.45 10.48
CA GLY A 196 -2.14 -16.69 9.26
C GLY A 196 -0.70 -16.25 9.04
N VAL A 197 -0.46 -15.72 7.86
CA VAL A 197 0.86 -15.25 7.43
C VAL A 197 0.80 -13.75 7.10
N VAL A 198 1.86 -13.04 7.46
CA VAL A 198 2.15 -11.68 7.03
C VAL A 198 3.38 -11.72 6.14
N LEU A 199 3.24 -11.35 4.88
CA LEU A 199 4.35 -11.22 3.95
C LEU A 199 4.93 -9.81 4.04
N THR A 200 6.22 -9.70 4.32
CA THR A 200 6.94 -8.42 4.33
C THR A 200 7.76 -8.25 3.06
N LYS A 201 8.15 -7.01 2.77
CA LYS A 201 9.00 -6.63 1.61
C LYS A 201 8.42 -7.07 0.27
N LEU A 202 7.08 -7.10 0.16
CA LEU A 202 6.42 -7.52 -1.06
C LEU A 202 6.63 -6.53 -2.23
N ASP A 203 7.05 -5.31 -1.95
CA ASP A 203 7.52 -4.32 -2.92
C ASP A 203 8.77 -4.77 -3.68
N GLY A 204 9.62 -5.60 -3.08
CA GLY A 204 10.77 -6.25 -3.71
C GLY A 204 10.45 -7.53 -4.48
N ASP A 205 9.35 -8.21 -4.14
CA ASP A 205 8.91 -9.44 -4.82
C ASP A 205 7.93 -9.11 -5.96
N THR A 206 8.47 -8.92 -7.15
CA THR A 206 7.66 -8.58 -8.33
C THR A 206 6.83 -9.76 -8.86
N ARG A 207 7.17 -11.00 -8.50
CA ARG A 207 6.57 -12.22 -9.05
C ARG A 207 5.60 -12.93 -8.08
N GLY A 208 5.61 -12.57 -6.80
CA GLY A 208 4.73 -13.15 -5.79
C GLY A 208 4.92 -14.65 -5.52
N GLY A 209 6.09 -15.19 -5.85
CA GLY A 209 6.37 -16.62 -5.71
C GLY A 209 6.30 -17.09 -4.26
N ALA A 210 6.75 -16.29 -3.31
CA ALA A 210 6.68 -16.58 -1.89
C ALA A 210 5.22 -16.75 -1.42
N ALA A 211 4.31 -15.90 -1.87
CA ALA A 211 2.89 -15.97 -1.49
C ALA A 211 2.26 -17.32 -1.88
N LEU A 212 2.44 -17.74 -3.15
CA LEU A 212 1.92 -19.01 -3.65
C LEU A 212 2.49 -20.21 -2.90
N SER A 213 3.81 -20.22 -2.69
CA SER A 213 4.52 -21.35 -2.08
C SER A 213 4.18 -21.49 -0.60
N VAL A 214 4.20 -20.40 0.16
CA VAL A 214 3.86 -20.37 1.59
C VAL A 214 2.40 -20.79 1.80
N LYS A 215 1.48 -20.26 1.00
CA LYS A 215 0.06 -20.65 1.07
C LYS A 215 -0.15 -22.14 0.77
N LYS A 216 0.50 -22.66 -0.27
CA LYS A 216 0.36 -24.09 -0.66
C LYS A 216 0.91 -25.03 0.42
N VAL A 217 2.05 -24.71 1.03
CA VAL A 217 2.70 -25.58 2.03
C VAL A 217 2.00 -25.53 3.38
N THR A 218 1.65 -24.35 3.86
CA THR A 218 1.03 -24.20 5.17
C THR A 218 -0.48 -24.43 5.17
N GLY A 219 -1.14 -24.26 4.03
CA GLY A 219 -2.61 -24.21 3.95
C GLY A 219 -3.22 -23.00 4.63
N LYS A 220 -2.40 -22.15 5.30
CA LYS A 220 -2.87 -21.02 6.10
C LYS A 220 -3.07 -19.78 5.25
N PRO A 221 -4.04 -18.91 5.58
CA PRO A 221 -4.29 -17.71 4.80
C PRO A 221 -3.16 -16.71 4.98
N ILE A 222 -2.83 -15.99 3.91
CA ILE A 222 -2.06 -14.76 4.00
C ILE A 222 -3.06 -13.66 4.39
N LYS A 223 -2.83 -12.99 5.52
CA LYS A 223 -3.75 -11.96 6.03
C LYS A 223 -3.31 -10.55 5.67
N PHE A 224 -1.99 -10.31 5.67
CA PHE A 224 -1.45 -8.99 5.42
C PHE A 224 -0.22 -9.04 4.51
N ALA A 225 0.00 -7.93 3.80
CA ALA A 225 1.16 -7.69 2.96
C ALA A 225 1.81 -6.35 3.31
N GLY A 226 3.11 -6.38 3.61
CA GLY A 226 3.94 -5.19 3.76
C GLY A 226 4.45 -4.75 2.40
N THR A 227 4.06 -3.57 1.96
CA THR A 227 4.31 -3.04 0.61
C THR A 227 5.33 -1.91 0.57
N GLY A 228 6.11 -1.74 1.64
CA GLY A 228 7.16 -0.73 1.74
C GLY A 228 7.63 -0.54 3.18
N GLU A 229 8.47 0.49 3.42
CA GLU A 229 9.11 0.72 4.72
C GLU A 229 8.29 1.57 5.71
N LYS A 230 7.39 2.42 5.21
CA LYS A 230 6.61 3.33 6.06
C LYS A 230 5.64 2.57 6.97
N LEU A 231 5.40 3.11 8.15
CA LEU A 231 4.48 2.53 9.15
C LEU A 231 3.00 2.51 8.69
N SER A 232 2.67 3.17 7.59
CA SER A 232 1.36 3.09 6.93
C SER A 232 1.27 2.03 5.84
N GLU A 233 2.40 1.40 5.45
CA GLU A 233 2.47 0.49 4.31
C GLU A 233 2.32 -0.97 4.76
N LEU A 234 1.18 -1.29 5.30
CA LEU A 234 0.65 -2.63 5.55
C LEU A 234 -0.78 -2.67 5.03
N GLU A 235 -1.06 -3.60 4.17
CA GLU A 235 -2.37 -3.77 3.53
C GLU A 235 -2.95 -5.15 3.88
N VAL A 236 -4.28 -5.27 3.86
CA VAL A 236 -4.94 -6.57 3.85
C VAL A 236 -4.53 -7.30 2.57
N PHE A 237 -4.26 -8.58 2.66
CA PHE A 237 -3.88 -9.36 1.49
C PHE A 237 -5.12 -9.70 0.66
N HIS A 238 -5.12 -9.28 -0.60
CA HIS A 238 -6.19 -9.56 -1.56
C HIS A 238 -5.71 -10.56 -2.63
N PRO A 239 -6.19 -11.79 -2.63
CA PRO A 239 -5.79 -12.83 -3.59
C PRO A 239 -5.93 -12.41 -5.06
N ASP A 240 -7.02 -11.73 -5.41
CA ASP A 240 -7.30 -11.27 -6.77
C ASP A 240 -6.31 -10.21 -7.27
N ARG A 241 -5.90 -9.28 -6.39
CA ARG A 241 -4.88 -8.26 -6.70
C ARG A 241 -3.52 -8.91 -6.88
N MET A 242 -3.18 -9.85 -6.00
CA MET A 242 -1.92 -10.58 -6.09
C MET A 242 -1.85 -11.43 -7.37
N ALA A 243 -2.93 -12.13 -7.73
CA ALA A 243 -3.02 -12.86 -9.00
C ALA A 243 -2.85 -11.94 -10.21
N SER A 244 -3.50 -10.76 -10.20
CA SER A 244 -3.34 -9.74 -11.25
C SER A 244 -1.90 -9.23 -11.36
N ARG A 245 -1.22 -9.02 -10.22
CA ARG A 245 0.18 -8.61 -10.14
C ARG A 245 1.11 -9.68 -10.72
N ILE A 246 0.90 -10.95 -10.37
CA ILE A 246 1.67 -12.11 -10.89
C ILE A 246 1.57 -12.18 -12.41
N LEU A 247 0.38 -11.92 -12.97
CA LEU A 247 0.12 -11.93 -14.41
C LEU A 247 0.58 -10.65 -15.14
N GLY A 248 1.15 -9.68 -14.43
CA GLY A 248 1.57 -8.41 -15.02
C GLY A 248 0.41 -7.52 -15.45
N MET A 249 -0.82 -7.78 -14.99
CA MET A 249 -2.02 -7.01 -15.34
C MET A 249 -2.14 -5.70 -14.55
N GLY A 250 -1.23 -5.45 -13.60
CA GLY A 250 -1.25 -4.30 -12.70
C GLY A 250 -2.32 -4.44 -11.60
N ASP A 251 -2.24 -3.55 -10.64
CA ASP A 251 -3.19 -3.47 -9.52
C ASP A 251 -3.93 -2.13 -9.56
N VAL A 252 -4.89 -2.04 -10.48
CA VAL A 252 -5.69 -0.81 -10.68
C VAL A 252 -6.57 -0.51 -9.47
N LEU A 253 -7.05 -1.53 -8.75
CA LEU A 253 -7.91 -1.35 -7.57
C LEU A 253 -7.14 -0.75 -6.39
N SER A 254 -5.92 -1.20 -6.11
CA SER A 254 -5.06 -0.59 -5.08
C SER A 254 -4.72 0.87 -5.40
N ILE A 255 -4.62 1.24 -6.69
CA ILE A 255 -4.42 2.64 -7.09
C ILE A 255 -5.65 3.47 -6.75
N ILE A 256 -6.83 2.96 -7.07
CA ILE A 256 -8.11 3.64 -6.79
C ILE A 256 -8.29 3.83 -5.29
N GLU A 257 -8.07 2.79 -4.48
CA GLU A 257 -8.21 2.88 -3.02
C GLU A 257 -7.19 3.84 -2.39
N LYS A 258 -5.92 3.79 -2.81
CA LYS A 258 -4.92 4.77 -2.35
C LYS A 258 -5.27 6.19 -2.77
N ALA A 259 -5.89 6.35 -3.93
CA ALA A 259 -6.43 7.64 -4.35
C ALA A 259 -7.62 8.05 -3.45
N GLU A 260 -8.55 7.14 -3.16
CA GLU A 260 -9.71 7.40 -2.30
C GLU A 260 -9.30 7.69 -0.84
N GLU A 261 -8.34 6.97 -0.26
CA GLU A 261 -7.79 7.26 1.08
C GLU A 261 -7.10 8.62 1.17
N SER A 262 -6.55 9.12 0.07
CA SER A 262 -5.90 10.43 0.01
C SER A 262 -6.88 11.58 -0.28
N PHE A 263 -8.12 11.26 -0.68
CA PHE A 263 -9.21 12.21 -0.87
C PHE A 263 -10.03 12.33 0.42
N ASP A 264 -9.79 13.40 1.18
CA ASP A 264 -10.68 13.81 2.25
C ASP A 264 -12.07 14.10 1.66
N GLN A 265 -13.13 13.48 2.18
CA GLN A 265 -14.51 13.65 1.66
C GLN A 265 -14.91 15.13 1.56
N GLU A 266 -14.44 15.98 2.49
CA GLU A 266 -14.62 17.43 2.41
C GLU A 266 -13.89 18.08 1.22
N GLU A 267 -12.71 17.56 0.82
CA GLU A 267 -11.98 18.03 -0.35
C GLU A 267 -12.64 17.60 -1.66
N ALA A 268 -13.22 16.38 -1.69
CA ALA A 268 -14.00 15.89 -2.85
C ALA A 268 -15.26 16.73 -3.08
N GLU A 269 -15.99 17.10 -2.01
CA GLU A 269 -17.12 18.04 -2.12
C GLU A 269 -16.68 19.46 -2.55
N LYS A 270 -15.54 19.94 -2.04
CA LYS A 270 -14.96 21.22 -2.47
C LYS A 270 -14.54 21.19 -3.94
N LEU A 271 -13.95 20.07 -4.41
CA LEU A 271 -13.62 19.86 -5.83
C LEU A 271 -14.87 19.82 -6.72
N THR A 272 -15.91 19.14 -6.29
CA THR A 272 -17.18 19.10 -7.03
C THR A 272 -17.81 20.48 -7.10
N LYS A 273 -17.76 21.25 -6.02
CA LYS A 273 -18.19 22.68 -5.99
C LYS A 273 -17.28 23.59 -6.82
N GLN A 274 -15.99 23.30 -6.91
CA GLN A 274 -15.02 24.04 -7.75
C GLN A 274 -15.18 23.72 -9.24
N LEU A 275 -15.50 22.45 -9.60
CA LEU A 275 -15.80 22.06 -10.98
C LEU A 275 -17.09 22.69 -11.52
N THR A 276 -17.99 23.09 -10.64
CA THR A 276 -19.21 23.84 -10.98
C THR A 276 -18.98 25.36 -11.11
N LYS A 277 -17.84 25.90 -10.60
CA LYS A 277 -17.48 27.30 -10.80
C LYS A 277 -17.23 27.65 -12.27
N LYS A 278 -17.59 28.85 -12.65
CA LYS A 278 -17.57 29.31 -14.06
C LYS A 278 -16.18 29.37 -14.69
N GLU A 279 -15.11 29.56 -13.91
CA GLU A 279 -13.74 29.72 -14.45
C GLU A 279 -12.70 29.04 -13.56
N PHE A 280 -11.81 28.23 -14.18
CA PHE A 280 -10.66 27.59 -13.55
C PHE A 280 -9.52 28.60 -13.42
N ASP A 281 -9.06 28.90 -12.20
CA ASP A 281 -8.02 29.90 -11.92
C ASP A 281 -6.69 29.25 -11.43
N LEU A 282 -5.68 30.07 -11.17
CA LEU A 282 -4.38 29.60 -10.69
C LEU A 282 -4.40 29.12 -9.23
N ASN A 283 -5.40 29.48 -8.42
CA ASN A 283 -5.58 28.90 -7.09
C ASN A 283 -6.07 27.45 -7.22
N ASP A 284 -7.00 27.19 -8.15
CA ASP A 284 -7.48 25.84 -8.45
C ASP A 284 -6.35 24.97 -8.99
N TYR A 285 -5.51 25.52 -9.88
CA TYR A 285 -4.33 24.84 -10.40
C TYR A 285 -3.32 24.49 -9.29
N LEU A 286 -3.06 25.43 -8.36
CA LEU A 286 -2.16 25.23 -7.22
C LEU A 286 -2.70 24.13 -6.27
N ALA A 287 -4.02 24.12 -6.02
CA ALA A 287 -4.64 23.09 -5.21
C ALA A 287 -4.47 21.69 -5.82
N GLN A 288 -4.70 21.54 -7.13
CA GLN A 288 -4.48 20.29 -7.85
C GLN A 288 -3.01 19.86 -7.81
N LEU A 289 -2.08 20.80 -8.02
CA LEU A 289 -0.65 20.50 -7.98
C LEU A 289 -0.21 20.00 -6.61
N ARG A 290 -0.75 20.57 -5.52
CA ARG A 290 -0.50 20.14 -4.14
C ARG A 290 -1.12 18.77 -3.85
N GLN A 291 -2.29 18.47 -4.40
CA GLN A 291 -2.90 17.13 -4.29
C GLN A 291 -2.04 16.08 -4.95
N VAL A 292 -1.58 16.31 -6.18
CA VAL A 292 -0.67 15.38 -6.88
C VAL A 292 0.61 15.14 -6.06
N LYS A 293 1.13 16.18 -5.40
CA LYS A 293 2.31 16.07 -4.53
C LYS A 293 2.03 15.26 -3.25
N LYS A 294 0.83 15.36 -2.66
CA LYS A 294 0.41 14.56 -1.49
C LYS A 294 0.22 13.08 -1.82
N MET A 295 -0.17 12.74 -3.05
CA MET A 295 -0.36 11.36 -3.51
C MET A 295 0.95 10.55 -3.66
N GLY A 296 2.10 11.15 -3.39
CA GLY A 296 3.41 10.53 -3.52
C GLY A 296 4.06 10.75 -4.88
N SER A 297 5.26 10.18 -5.07
CA SER A 297 6.01 10.33 -6.31
C SER A 297 5.20 9.84 -7.51
N PHE A 298 4.97 10.71 -8.49
CA PHE A 298 4.27 10.40 -9.75
C PHE A 298 4.89 9.19 -10.47
N SER A 299 6.20 8.98 -10.28
CA SER A 299 6.92 7.80 -10.77
C SER A 299 6.44 6.49 -10.11
N SER A 300 5.94 6.54 -8.87
CA SER A 300 5.37 5.38 -8.17
C SER A 300 4.00 5.00 -8.73
N LEU A 301 3.19 5.99 -9.12
CA LEU A 301 1.88 5.78 -9.74
C LEU A 301 2.00 5.23 -11.17
N LEU A 302 2.98 5.73 -11.96
CA LEU A 302 3.25 5.22 -13.31
C LEU A 302 3.71 3.76 -13.34
N LYS A 303 4.43 3.29 -12.32
CA LYS A 303 4.86 1.89 -12.20
C LYS A 303 3.69 0.91 -12.02
N LEU A 304 2.54 1.41 -11.57
CA LEU A 304 1.34 0.60 -11.29
C LEU A 304 0.40 0.47 -12.51
N VAL A 305 0.62 1.25 -13.57
CA VAL A 305 -0.21 1.19 -14.79
C VAL A 305 0.39 0.19 -15.77
N PRO A 306 -0.36 -0.86 -16.18
CA PRO A 306 0.10 -1.86 -17.14
C PRO A 306 0.49 -1.22 -18.47
N GLY A 307 1.65 -1.57 -19.02
CA GLY A 307 2.16 -1.05 -20.31
C GLY A 307 2.89 0.30 -20.24
N MET A 308 2.93 0.98 -19.08
CA MET A 308 3.69 2.22 -18.89
C MET A 308 5.03 2.04 -18.17
N ALA A 309 5.35 0.82 -17.72
CA ALA A 309 6.63 0.51 -17.05
C ALA A 309 7.86 0.73 -17.94
N ASP A 310 7.71 0.69 -19.27
CA ASP A 310 8.78 0.88 -20.25
C ASP A 310 9.05 2.35 -20.63
N ILE A 311 8.27 3.31 -20.10
CA ILE A 311 8.54 4.73 -20.29
C ILE A 311 9.63 5.18 -19.29
N LYS A 312 10.80 4.57 -19.39
CA LYS A 312 12.00 4.88 -18.59
C LYS A 312 12.52 6.32 -18.74
N ASN A 313 11.96 7.12 -19.65
CA ASN A 313 12.45 8.46 -19.99
C ASN A 313 11.53 9.63 -19.58
N LEU A 314 10.38 9.40 -18.95
CA LEU A 314 9.64 10.49 -18.31
C LEU A 314 10.25 10.72 -16.90
N LYS A 315 11.41 11.35 -16.87
CA LYS A 315 11.87 12.07 -15.68
C LYS A 315 10.89 13.24 -15.49
N VAL A 316 9.81 13.01 -14.76
CA VAL A 316 9.04 14.13 -14.21
C VAL A 316 9.97 14.77 -13.19
N ASP A 317 10.55 15.90 -13.56
CA ASP A 317 11.50 16.60 -12.71
C ASP A 317 10.72 17.18 -11.53
N GLU A 318 10.82 16.56 -10.36
CA GLU A 318 10.19 17.06 -9.12
C GLU A 318 10.57 18.53 -8.86
N LYS A 319 11.71 18.96 -9.35
CA LYS A 319 12.13 20.38 -9.31
C LYS A 319 11.23 21.30 -10.13
N GLU A 320 10.64 20.79 -11.22
CA GLU A 320 9.72 21.60 -12.05
C GLU A 320 8.41 21.89 -11.30
N PHE A 321 7.88 20.90 -10.53
CA PHE A 321 6.72 21.12 -9.66
C PHE A 321 6.99 22.17 -8.57
N VAL A 322 8.15 22.08 -7.93
CA VAL A 322 8.57 23.05 -6.89
C VAL A 322 8.69 24.46 -7.49
N ARG A 323 9.24 24.59 -8.69
CA ARG A 323 9.35 25.88 -9.40
C ARG A 323 8.00 26.47 -9.77
N ILE A 324 7.09 25.66 -10.28
CA ILE A 324 5.72 26.09 -10.60
C ILE A 324 4.97 26.52 -9.34
N GLU A 325 5.09 25.77 -8.25
CA GLU A 325 4.50 26.14 -6.96
C GLU A 325 5.06 27.49 -6.46
N ALA A 326 6.38 27.67 -6.48
CA ALA A 326 7.03 28.92 -6.08
C ALA A 326 6.58 30.12 -6.94
N LEU A 327 6.42 29.89 -8.25
CA LEU A 327 5.95 30.90 -9.20
C LEU A 327 4.52 31.37 -8.87
N ILE A 328 3.59 30.43 -8.65
CA ILE A 328 2.20 30.74 -8.30
C ILE A 328 2.12 31.40 -6.91
N CYS A 329 2.90 30.90 -5.93
CA CYS A 329 2.95 31.47 -4.58
C CYS A 329 3.50 32.91 -4.57
N SER A 330 4.36 33.28 -5.52
CA SER A 330 4.89 34.64 -5.67
C SER A 330 3.91 35.62 -6.33
N MET A 331 2.75 35.13 -6.79
CA MET A 331 1.66 35.97 -7.30
C MET A 331 0.74 36.43 -6.17
N THR A 332 0.17 37.61 -6.27
CA THR A 332 -0.92 38.06 -5.40
C THR A 332 -2.22 37.31 -5.68
N ASP A 333 -3.15 37.30 -4.72
CA ASP A 333 -4.45 36.60 -4.90
C ASP A 333 -5.21 37.16 -6.13
N LYS A 334 -5.17 38.49 -6.38
CA LYS A 334 -5.76 39.09 -7.57
C LYS A 334 -5.14 38.58 -8.87
N GLU A 335 -3.83 38.37 -8.89
CA GLU A 335 -3.10 37.87 -10.06
C GLU A 335 -3.40 36.40 -10.32
N ARG A 336 -3.58 35.59 -9.25
CA ARG A 336 -3.95 34.20 -9.36
C ARG A 336 -5.39 34.00 -9.87
N ARG A 337 -6.32 34.84 -9.41
CA ARG A 337 -7.72 34.82 -9.88
C ARG A 337 -7.88 35.39 -11.31
N ASN A 338 -7.10 36.35 -11.67
CA ASN A 338 -7.15 36.97 -13.02
C ASN A 338 -5.75 37.11 -13.63
N PRO A 339 -5.22 36.02 -14.22
CA PRO A 339 -3.88 36.07 -14.82
C PRO A 339 -3.70 37.03 -15.97
N LYS A 340 -4.79 37.52 -16.56
CA LYS A 340 -4.74 38.54 -17.66
C LYS A 340 -4.15 39.90 -17.23
N ILE A 341 -4.11 40.17 -15.92
CA ILE A 341 -3.52 41.42 -15.40
C ILE A 341 -1.98 41.38 -15.32
N LEU A 342 -1.34 40.26 -15.67
CA LEU A 342 0.11 40.09 -15.59
C LEU A 342 0.82 40.86 -16.72
N ASN A 343 1.18 42.10 -16.44
CA ASN A 343 2.02 42.92 -17.31
C ASN A 343 3.53 42.62 -17.10
N ALA A 344 4.40 43.26 -17.88
CA ALA A 344 5.85 43.05 -17.84
C ALA A 344 6.44 43.31 -16.43
N SER A 345 6.05 44.39 -15.76
CA SER A 345 6.55 44.74 -14.42
C SER A 345 6.17 43.68 -13.38
N ARG A 346 4.93 43.16 -13.41
CA ARG A 346 4.46 42.09 -12.52
C ARG A 346 5.20 40.77 -12.76
N ARG A 347 5.44 40.43 -14.04
CA ARG A 347 6.23 39.22 -14.39
C ARG A 347 7.66 39.30 -13.87
N ILE A 348 8.31 40.48 -13.97
CA ILE A 348 9.66 40.70 -13.41
C ILE A 348 9.65 40.51 -11.89
N ARG A 349 8.67 41.09 -11.18
CA ARG A 349 8.53 40.96 -9.73
C ARG A 349 8.31 39.47 -9.33
N ILE A 350 7.43 38.75 -10.04
CA ILE A 350 7.14 37.34 -9.78
C ILE A 350 8.38 36.50 -10.06
N ALA A 351 9.11 36.73 -11.15
CA ALA A 351 10.35 36.05 -11.47
C ALA A 351 11.38 36.20 -10.35
N LYS A 352 11.57 37.42 -9.84
CA LYS A 352 12.48 37.70 -8.73
C LYS A 352 12.04 37.01 -7.44
N GLY A 353 10.73 36.97 -7.13
CA GLY A 353 10.19 36.36 -5.92
C GLY A 353 10.21 34.85 -5.94
N SER A 354 10.09 34.22 -7.10
CA SER A 354 10.08 32.74 -7.27
C SER A 354 11.44 32.14 -7.60
N GLY A 355 12.47 32.96 -7.82
CA GLY A 355 13.78 32.49 -8.30
C GLY A 355 13.73 31.91 -9.73
N THR A 356 12.75 32.33 -10.54
CA THR A 356 12.57 31.89 -11.94
C THR A 356 12.84 33.04 -12.91
N SER A 357 12.78 32.73 -14.21
CA SER A 357 12.93 33.72 -15.27
C SER A 357 11.57 34.20 -15.83
N VAL A 358 11.53 35.38 -16.46
CA VAL A 358 10.34 35.86 -17.16
C VAL A 358 9.95 34.91 -18.31
N GLN A 359 10.92 34.22 -18.90
CA GLN A 359 10.69 33.22 -19.96
C GLN A 359 9.94 32.02 -19.41
N GLU A 360 10.34 31.49 -18.22
CA GLU A 360 9.65 30.39 -17.54
C GLU A 360 8.21 30.77 -17.16
N ILE A 361 7.98 32.01 -16.69
CA ILE A 361 6.62 32.52 -16.43
C ILE A 361 5.79 32.48 -17.70
N ASN A 362 6.34 32.97 -18.81
CA ASN A 362 5.61 33.00 -20.09
C ASN A 362 5.29 31.58 -20.59
N LYS A 363 6.23 30.64 -20.46
CA LYS A 363 6.03 29.21 -20.79
C LYS A 363 4.92 28.61 -19.93
N PHE A 364 4.97 28.83 -18.62
CA PHE A 364 3.96 28.36 -17.68
C PHE A 364 2.57 28.96 -18.01
N MET A 365 2.47 30.26 -18.23
CA MET A 365 1.20 30.92 -18.56
C MET A 365 0.58 30.36 -19.84
N LYS A 366 1.39 30.06 -20.85
CA LYS A 366 0.92 29.44 -22.10
C LYS A 366 0.38 28.02 -21.85
N SER A 367 1.06 27.21 -21.02
CA SER A 367 0.60 25.91 -20.61
C SER A 367 -0.71 25.98 -19.81
N PHE A 368 -0.82 26.92 -18.87
CA PHE A 368 -2.03 27.15 -18.09
C PHE A 368 -3.24 27.54 -18.97
N GLU A 369 -3.05 28.43 -19.96
CA GLU A 369 -4.10 28.77 -20.93
C GLU A 369 -4.58 27.56 -21.73
N MET A 370 -3.66 26.65 -22.12
CA MET A 370 -4.03 25.40 -22.79
C MET A 370 -4.88 24.51 -21.87
N THR A 371 -4.49 24.39 -20.60
CA THR A 371 -5.25 23.63 -19.59
C THR A 371 -6.66 24.22 -19.39
N GLN A 372 -6.78 25.55 -19.29
CA GLN A 372 -8.08 26.22 -19.20
C GLN A 372 -8.98 25.91 -20.42
N LYS A 373 -8.41 25.97 -21.63
CA LYS A 373 -9.15 25.65 -22.88
C LYS A 373 -9.61 24.19 -22.89
N MET A 374 -8.77 23.27 -22.41
CA MET A 374 -9.09 21.85 -22.33
C MET A 374 -10.22 21.58 -21.33
N MET A 375 -10.14 22.18 -20.14
CA MET A 375 -11.18 22.11 -19.10
C MET A 375 -12.51 22.68 -19.58
N LYS A 376 -12.49 23.78 -20.34
CA LYS A 376 -13.68 24.38 -20.91
C LYS A 376 -14.34 23.49 -21.97
N LYS A 377 -13.56 22.77 -22.77
CA LYS A 377 -14.03 21.79 -23.73
C LYS A 377 -14.63 20.53 -23.05
N MET A 378 -14.11 20.12 -21.90
CA MET A 378 -14.62 19.00 -21.12
C MET A 378 -15.97 19.28 -20.46
N LYS A 379 -16.33 20.55 -20.21
CA LYS A 379 -17.63 20.94 -19.65
C LYS A 379 -18.80 20.73 -20.60
N ASP A 380 -18.58 20.67 -21.91
CA ASP A 380 -19.62 20.40 -22.89
C ASP A 380 -19.86 18.89 -23.00
N SER A 381 -21.00 18.40 -22.49
CA SER A 381 -21.35 16.97 -22.40
C SER A 381 -21.35 16.22 -23.75
N LYS A 382 -21.54 16.92 -24.86
CA LYS A 382 -21.40 16.38 -26.23
C LYS A 382 -19.94 16.13 -26.63
N SER A 383 -19.00 17.00 -26.18
CA SER A 383 -17.56 16.85 -26.40
C SER A 383 -16.98 15.67 -25.64
N MET A 384 -17.45 15.40 -24.43
CA MET A 384 -16.97 14.31 -23.59
C MET A 384 -17.26 12.93 -24.18
N LYS A 385 -18.47 12.72 -24.73
CA LYS A 385 -18.83 11.49 -25.48
C LYS A 385 -17.99 11.31 -26.75
N LYS A 386 -17.69 12.38 -27.47
CA LYS A 386 -16.89 12.34 -28.69
C LYS A 386 -15.40 12.08 -28.37
N MET A 387 -14.86 12.63 -27.26
CA MET A 387 -13.49 12.43 -26.82
C MET A 387 -13.28 11.01 -26.28
N MET A 388 -14.25 10.43 -25.55
CA MET A 388 -14.21 9.04 -25.09
C MET A 388 -14.27 8.05 -26.28
N SER A 389 -15.04 8.33 -27.32
CA SER A 389 -15.08 7.50 -28.53
C SER A 389 -13.81 7.63 -29.38
N GLN A 390 -13.15 8.78 -29.39
CA GLN A 390 -11.86 8.97 -30.06
C GLN A 390 -10.71 8.30 -29.32
N MET A 391 -10.65 8.39 -27.98
CA MET A 391 -9.65 7.67 -27.18
C MET A 391 -9.78 6.14 -27.30
N LYS A 392 -10.99 5.62 -27.50
CA LYS A 392 -11.25 4.19 -27.69
C LYS A 392 -10.77 3.65 -29.04
N ASN A 393 -10.56 4.53 -30.02
CA ASN A 393 -10.17 4.20 -31.40
C ASN A 393 -8.76 4.70 -31.78
N MET A 394 -7.97 5.25 -30.82
CA MET A 394 -6.62 5.74 -31.09
C MET A 394 -5.59 4.63 -30.90
N ASP A 395 -4.72 4.47 -31.90
CA ASP A 395 -3.54 3.61 -31.84
C ASP A 395 -2.53 4.14 -30.81
N PRO A 396 -1.88 3.29 -29.98
CA PRO A 396 -0.87 3.71 -28.99
C PRO A 396 0.29 4.55 -29.57
N LYS A 397 0.50 4.50 -30.89
CA LYS A 397 1.53 5.32 -31.57
C LYS A 397 1.17 6.80 -31.73
N ASP A 398 -0.11 7.13 -31.74
CA ASP A 398 -0.57 8.51 -31.92
C ASP A 398 -0.64 9.30 -30.62
N LEU A 399 -0.76 8.63 -29.47
CA LEU A 399 -0.61 9.24 -28.14
C LEU A 399 0.78 9.83 -27.91
N LYS A 400 1.81 9.28 -28.57
CA LYS A 400 3.20 9.74 -28.45
C LYS A 400 3.48 11.07 -29.16
N LYS A 401 2.61 11.50 -30.07
CA LYS A 401 2.76 12.77 -30.83
C LYS A 401 2.04 13.96 -30.20
N MET A 402 1.19 13.73 -29.19
CA MET A 402 0.41 14.77 -28.53
C MET A 402 0.90 15.14 -27.12
N MET A 403 1.89 14.42 -26.61
CA MET A 403 2.66 14.77 -25.39
C MET A 403 4.02 15.38 -25.77
#